data_437465c194df8e239a126b21e2d0eeda
#
_entry.id   437465c194df8e239a126b21e2d0eeda
#
_cell.length_a   1.000
_cell.length_b   1.000
_cell.length_c   1.000
_cell.angle_alpha   90.00
_cell.angle_beta   90.00
_cell.angle_gamma   90.00
#
_symmetry.space_group_name_H-M   'P 1'
#
loop_
_entity.id
_entity.type
_entity.pdbx_description
1 polymer ?
#
loop_
_entity_poly.entity_id
_entity_poly.type
_entity_poly.pdbx_seq_one_letter_code
_entity_poly.pdbx_strand_id
1 'polypeptide(L)'
;MDRLVEAIKAYLIPGSTMFLMFGLTFGLLFLYGPHDLRRWGRRVLTLLAAGYWLMSIPAMAGALERGLDPGFEPLTGSGGAEGAQAVVVLAGGSRTYRSADGSIHSLSGESAARVLEAARLYRRLGGLPVIASGGYQESGLGAPESEALAHALRDVGVPGNQILEESHSQDTRQQALAMGPLLSDLGIERFVLVTSPEHMLRALATFREVGRDPIASVARQGPEDEETPAVVGLLPGESALAVSRSSFREYMALLYYWTRGWLEVR
;
A
#
# COMPACT_ATOMS: atom_id res chain seq x y z
N MET A 1 22.80 3.60 -2.11
CA MET A 1 21.77 4.63 -2.33
C MET A 1 20.43 4.18 -1.74
N ASP A 2 20.15 2.91 -1.75
CA ASP A 2 18.89 2.33 -1.29
C ASP A 2 18.64 2.46 0.22
N ARG A 3 19.66 2.32 1.06
CA ARG A 3 19.54 2.51 2.53
C ARG A 3 19.13 3.92 2.95
N LEU A 4 19.54 4.96 2.20
CA LEU A 4 19.14 6.33 2.47
C LEU A 4 17.69 6.56 2.09
N VAL A 5 17.26 6.02 0.96
CA VAL A 5 15.86 6.09 0.49
C VAL A 5 14.94 5.37 1.49
N GLU A 6 15.36 4.20 1.98
CA GLU A 6 14.62 3.45 3.00
C GLU A 6 14.57 4.19 4.34
N ALA A 7 15.67 4.82 4.77
CA ALA A 7 15.66 5.65 5.97
C ALA A 7 14.72 6.88 5.81
N ILE A 8 14.70 7.53 4.63
CA ILE A 8 13.78 8.62 4.33
C ILE A 8 12.34 8.13 4.38
N LYS A 9 12.04 6.99 3.75
CA LYS A 9 10.71 6.39 3.76
C LYS A 9 10.25 5.97 5.17
N ALA A 10 11.17 5.46 6.00
CA ALA A 10 10.84 5.00 7.33
C ALA A 10 10.68 6.14 8.36
N TYR A 11 11.50 7.19 8.27
CA TYR A 11 11.67 8.16 9.35
C TYR A 11 11.28 9.60 9.01
N LEU A 12 11.30 10.00 7.72
CA LEU A 12 11.09 11.38 7.31
C LEU A 12 9.74 11.64 6.62
N ILE A 13 8.81 10.68 6.68
CA ILE A 13 7.45 10.91 6.16
C ILE A 13 6.69 11.83 7.12
N PRO A 14 6.11 12.95 6.62
CA PRO A 14 5.19 13.78 7.40
C PRO A 14 4.07 12.93 8.02
N GLY A 15 3.73 13.21 9.28
CA GLY A 15 2.78 12.41 10.05
C GLY A 15 3.39 11.21 10.78
N SER A 16 4.69 10.89 10.58
CA SER A 16 5.37 9.87 11.37
C SER A 16 5.83 10.41 12.72
N THR A 17 5.88 9.53 13.74
CA THR A 17 6.39 9.90 15.07
C THR A 17 7.82 10.42 15.03
N MET A 18 8.68 9.84 14.18
CA MET A 18 10.07 10.27 14.04
C MET A 18 10.17 11.66 13.43
N PHE A 19 9.39 11.97 12.39
CA PHE A 19 9.31 13.31 11.82
C PHE A 19 8.88 14.34 12.87
N LEU A 20 7.88 14.01 13.70
CA LEU A 20 7.44 14.84 14.81
C LEU A 20 8.57 15.07 15.82
N MET A 21 9.23 14.00 16.26
CA MET A 21 10.31 14.10 17.26
C MET A 21 11.50 14.92 16.76
N PHE A 22 11.92 14.73 15.51
CA PHE A 22 12.96 15.57 14.90
C PHE A 22 12.53 17.03 14.80
N GLY A 23 11.31 17.30 14.33
CA GLY A 23 10.79 18.64 14.22
C GLY A 23 10.69 19.35 15.58
N LEU A 24 10.23 18.66 16.62
CA LEU A 24 10.20 19.16 17.99
C LEU A 24 11.62 19.44 18.51
N THR A 25 12.54 18.48 18.35
CA THR A 25 13.93 18.63 18.81
C THR A 25 14.60 19.83 18.16
N PHE A 26 14.56 19.96 16.84
CA PHE A 26 15.14 21.10 16.13
C PHE A 26 14.45 22.42 16.49
N GLY A 27 13.11 22.41 16.57
CA GLY A 27 12.35 23.59 16.95
C GLY A 27 12.68 24.09 18.36
N LEU A 28 12.82 23.17 19.32
CA LEU A 28 13.22 23.49 20.70
C LEU A 28 14.68 23.96 20.79
N LEU A 29 15.61 23.27 20.11
CA LEU A 29 17.02 23.68 20.06
C LEU A 29 17.16 25.11 19.52
N PHE A 30 16.41 25.50 18.50
CA PHE A 30 16.41 26.84 17.95
C PHE A 30 15.71 27.84 18.91
N LEU A 31 14.62 27.42 19.56
CA LEU A 31 13.87 28.28 20.47
C LEU A 31 14.68 28.68 21.73
N TYR A 32 15.43 27.71 22.28
CA TYR A 32 16.28 27.91 23.47
C TYR A 32 17.73 28.24 23.12
N GLY A 33 18.08 28.26 21.84
CA GLY A 33 19.40 28.62 21.32
C GLY A 33 19.66 30.13 21.28
N PRO A 34 20.69 30.58 20.53
CA PRO A 34 21.05 31.99 20.36
C PRO A 34 19.85 32.83 19.88
N HIS A 35 19.83 34.11 20.29
CA HIS A 35 18.73 35.04 20.05
C HIS A 35 18.25 35.05 18.57
N ASP A 36 19.19 35.00 17.63
CA ASP A 36 18.90 35.05 16.20
C ASP A 36 18.15 33.81 15.68
N LEU A 37 18.27 32.69 16.37
CA LEU A 37 17.58 31.42 15.99
C LEU A 37 16.19 31.30 16.59
N ARG A 38 15.83 32.06 17.62
CA ARG A 38 14.54 31.95 18.33
C ARG A 38 13.34 32.15 17.41
N ARG A 39 13.43 33.07 16.44
CA ARG A 39 12.37 33.29 15.44
C ARG A 39 12.16 32.04 14.55
N TRP A 40 13.23 31.34 14.21
CA TRP A 40 13.17 30.11 13.46
C TRP A 40 12.59 28.96 14.28
N GLY A 41 12.99 28.84 15.55
CA GLY A 41 12.41 27.87 16.47
C GLY A 41 10.89 27.98 16.57
N ARG A 42 10.39 29.23 16.79
CA ARG A 42 8.93 29.48 16.79
C ARG A 42 8.27 29.10 15.48
N ARG A 43 8.85 29.47 14.32
CA ARG A 43 8.31 29.12 13.00
C ARG A 43 8.25 27.60 12.80
N VAL A 44 9.33 26.89 13.10
CA VAL A 44 9.39 25.43 12.97
C VAL A 44 8.30 24.77 13.82
N LEU A 45 8.20 25.14 15.09
CA LEU A 45 7.19 24.56 15.99
C LEU A 45 5.76 24.90 15.54
N THR A 46 5.50 26.13 15.11
CA THR A 46 4.18 26.52 14.59
C THR A 46 3.81 25.76 13.32
N LEU A 47 4.74 25.65 12.37
CA LEU A 47 4.49 24.89 11.12
C LEU A 47 4.31 23.39 11.39
N LEU A 48 5.09 22.84 12.33
CA LEU A 48 4.96 21.45 12.73
C LEU A 48 3.58 21.19 13.36
N ALA A 49 3.17 22.02 14.32
CA ALA A 49 1.87 21.90 14.96
C ALA A 49 0.71 22.07 13.95
N ALA A 50 0.77 23.09 13.11
CA ALA A 50 -0.23 23.34 12.08
C ALA A 50 -0.29 22.19 11.04
N GLY A 51 0.87 21.66 10.63
CA GLY A 51 0.96 20.53 9.70
C GLY A 51 0.33 19.27 10.27
N TYR A 52 0.66 18.91 11.53
CA TYR A 52 0.05 17.74 12.18
C TYR A 52 -1.44 17.92 12.44
N TRP A 53 -1.85 19.13 12.85
CA TRP A 53 -3.27 19.46 12.98
C TRP A 53 -4.01 19.23 11.64
N LEU A 54 -3.50 19.80 10.56
CA LEU A 54 -4.11 19.69 9.23
C LEU A 54 -4.17 18.24 8.75
N MET A 55 -3.09 17.48 8.90
CA MET A 55 -3.03 16.07 8.52
C MET A 55 -3.95 15.18 9.37
N SER A 56 -4.31 15.62 10.58
CA SER A 56 -5.23 14.90 11.46
C SER A 56 -6.70 15.17 11.16
N ILE A 57 -7.02 16.07 10.22
CA ILE A 57 -8.39 16.39 9.83
C ILE A 57 -8.90 15.38 8.79
N PRO A 58 -10.05 14.69 9.02
CA PRO A 58 -10.63 13.76 8.06
C PRO A 58 -10.83 14.33 6.65
N ALA A 59 -11.27 15.58 6.54
CA ALA A 59 -11.45 16.24 5.25
C ALA A 59 -10.14 16.35 4.45
N MET A 60 -9.00 16.59 5.12
CA MET A 60 -7.68 16.61 4.49
C MET A 60 -7.23 15.20 4.10
N ALA A 61 -7.40 14.23 5.00
CA ALA A 61 -7.08 12.84 4.73
C ALA A 61 -7.83 12.32 3.49
N GLY A 62 -9.14 12.53 3.45
CA GLY A 62 -9.96 12.16 2.30
C GLY A 62 -9.61 12.92 1.01
N ALA A 63 -9.14 14.19 1.10
CA ALA A 63 -8.66 14.91 -0.07
C ALA A 63 -7.37 14.31 -0.63
N LEU A 64 -6.44 13.91 0.24
CA LEU A 64 -5.20 13.23 -0.15
C LEU A 64 -5.49 11.86 -0.79
N GLU A 65 -6.39 11.10 -0.18
CA GLU A 65 -6.79 9.77 -0.66
C GLU A 65 -7.44 9.83 -2.04
N ARG A 66 -8.41 10.76 -2.24
CA ARG A 66 -9.04 10.99 -3.56
C ARG A 66 -8.05 11.34 -4.68
N GLY A 67 -6.94 11.98 -4.36
CA GLY A 67 -5.88 12.25 -5.35
C GLY A 67 -5.13 10.98 -5.79
N LEU A 68 -5.18 9.90 -5.01
CA LEU A 68 -4.57 8.61 -5.32
C LEU A 68 -5.57 7.59 -5.87
N ASP A 69 -6.84 7.77 -5.58
CA ASP A 69 -7.94 6.93 -6.05
C ASP A 69 -8.86 7.72 -7.00
N PRO A 70 -8.58 7.75 -8.32
CA PRO A 70 -9.41 8.45 -9.29
C PRO A 70 -10.76 7.74 -9.57
N GLY A 71 -11.23 6.88 -8.65
CA GLY A 71 -12.47 6.15 -8.78
C GLY A 71 -12.29 4.68 -9.15
N PHE A 72 -11.23 4.04 -8.67
CA PHE A 72 -11.10 2.59 -8.79
C PHE A 72 -12.16 1.88 -7.94
N GLU A 73 -12.83 0.89 -8.54
CA GLU A 73 -13.89 0.13 -7.89
C GLU A 73 -13.53 -1.36 -7.77
N PRO A 74 -14.05 -2.05 -6.74
CA PRO A 74 -14.04 -3.51 -6.73
C PRO A 74 -14.85 -4.04 -7.93
N LEU A 75 -14.34 -5.03 -8.64
CA LEU A 75 -15.06 -5.64 -9.75
C LEU A 75 -16.34 -6.32 -9.25
N THR A 76 -17.50 -5.76 -9.60
CA THR A 76 -18.80 -6.27 -9.14
C THR A 76 -19.34 -7.46 -9.92
N GLY A 77 -18.85 -7.68 -11.15
CA GLY A 77 -19.33 -8.75 -12.02
C GLY A 77 -18.27 -9.26 -13.00
N SER A 78 -18.63 -10.29 -13.76
CA SER A 78 -17.77 -10.86 -14.82
C SER A 78 -17.56 -9.90 -16.01
N GLY A 79 -18.48 -8.97 -16.24
CA GLY A 79 -18.42 -8.03 -17.38
C GLY A 79 -17.22 -7.08 -17.35
N GLY A 80 -16.70 -6.71 -16.16
CA GLY A 80 -15.47 -5.92 -16.02
C GLY A 80 -14.18 -6.73 -16.10
N ALA A 81 -14.28 -8.06 -15.99
CA ALA A 81 -13.15 -8.98 -15.97
C ALA A 81 -13.11 -9.89 -17.24
N GLU A 82 -13.73 -9.44 -18.34
CA GLU A 82 -13.79 -10.23 -19.58
C GLU A 82 -12.39 -10.61 -20.08
N GLY A 83 -12.22 -11.92 -20.31
CA GLY A 83 -10.96 -12.49 -20.78
C GLY A 83 -9.86 -12.58 -19.70
N ALA A 84 -10.14 -12.27 -18.44
CA ALA A 84 -9.18 -12.51 -17.37
C ALA A 84 -8.95 -14.02 -17.19
N GLN A 85 -7.68 -14.39 -17.04
CA GLN A 85 -7.21 -15.77 -16.92
C GLN A 85 -6.58 -16.07 -15.56
N ALA A 86 -6.31 -15.02 -14.77
CA ALA A 86 -5.78 -15.13 -13.42
C ALA A 86 -6.18 -13.92 -12.55
N VAL A 87 -6.02 -14.07 -11.25
CA VAL A 87 -6.07 -12.97 -10.25
C VAL A 87 -4.68 -12.85 -9.64
N VAL A 88 -4.07 -11.68 -9.72
CA VAL A 88 -2.78 -11.36 -9.07
C VAL A 88 -3.06 -10.50 -7.86
N VAL A 89 -2.64 -10.94 -6.68
CA VAL A 89 -2.80 -10.19 -5.43
C VAL A 89 -1.44 -9.74 -4.91
N LEU A 90 -1.28 -8.41 -4.73
CA LEU A 90 -0.06 -7.83 -4.20
C LEU A 90 -0.09 -7.79 -2.67
N ALA A 91 1.00 -8.19 -2.03
CA ALA A 91 1.15 -8.07 -0.59
C ALA A 91 1.15 -6.60 -0.15
N GLY A 92 0.65 -6.35 1.07
CA GLY A 92 0.58 -5.03 1.72
C GLY A 92 1.06 -5.09 3.17
N GLY A 93 1.83 -6.12 3.53
CA GLY A 93 2.41 -6.34 4.84
C GLY A 93 1.91 -7.62 5.52
N SER A 94 2.85 -8.34 6.11
CA SER A 94 2.57 -9.51 6.95
C SER A 94 3.65 -9.67 8.02
N ARG A 95 3.36 -10.47 9.03
CA ARG A 95 4.35 -10.94 10.01
C ARG A 95 4.20 -12.45 10.19
N THR A 96 5.30 -13.16 10.13
CA THR A 96 5.34 -14.59 10.41
C THR A 96 6.03 -14.84 11.75
N TYR A 97 5.32 -15.49 12.65
CA TYR A 97 5.83 -15.94 13.93
C TYR A 97 6.13 -17.42 13.82
N ARG A 98 7.37 -17.81 14.10
CA ARG A 98 7.76 -19.23 14.16
C ARG A 98 7.64 -19.73 15.59
N SER A 99 6.94 -20.86 15.76
CA SER A 99 6.80 -21.61 17.02
C SER A 99 7.35 -23.01 16.83
N ALA A 100 7.51 -23.75 17.93
CA ALA A 100 7.88 -25.17 17.90
C ALA A 100 6.85 -26.02 17.12
N ASP A 101 5.60 -25.61 17.15
CA ASP A 101 4.46 -26.31 16.55
C ASP A 101 4.14 -25.83 15.12
N GLY A 102 4.93 -24.90 14.54
CA GLY A 102 4.71 -24.38 13.17
C GLY A 102 4.86 -22.87 13.04
N SER A 103 4.41 -22.35 11.91
CA SER A 103 4.41 -20.92 11.63
C SER A 103 3.01 -20.33 11.70
N ILE A 104 2.88 -19.17 12.35
CA ILE A 104 1.65 -18.39 12.39
C ILE A 104 1.86 -17.15 11.51
N HIS A 105 1.02 -16.99 10.51
CA HIS A 105 1.04 -15.84 9.59
C HIS A 105 -0.02 -14.82 10.01
N SER A 106 0.41 -13.59 10.31
CA SER A 106 -0.48 -12.47 10.62
C SER A 106 -0.41 -11.45 9.49
N LEU A 107 -1.53 -11.20 8.84
CA LEU A 107 -1.64 -10.21 7.77
C LEU A 107 -1.87 -8.81 8.36
N SER A 108 -1.38 -7.79 7.67
CA SER A 108 -1.88 -6.43 7.88
C SER A 108 -3.35 -6.33 7.46
N GLY A 109 -4.07 -5.28 7.91
CA GLY A 109 -5.44 -5.04 7.46
C GLY A 109 -5.55 -4.91 5.95
N GLU A 110 -4.56 -4.28 5.30
CA GLU A 110 -4.49 -4.17 3.85
C GLU A 110 -4.37 -5.54 3.17
N SER A 111 -3.41 -6.36 3.59
CA SER A 111 -3.24 -7.71 3.04
C SER A 111 -4.48 -8.60 3.26
N ALA A 112 -5.13 -8.48 4.43
CA ALA A 112 -6.35 -9.23 4.72
C ALA A 112 -7.50 -8.83 3.77
N ALA A 113 -7.70 -7.52 3.55
CA ALA A 113 -8.70 -7.04 2.59
C ALA A 113 -8.42 -7.53 1.17
N ARG A 114 -7.15 -7.50 0.73
CA ARG A 114 -6.72 -7.97 -0.59
C ARG A 114 -6.95 -9.48 -0.75
N VAL A 115 -6.69 -10.28 0.27
CA VAL A 115 -7.00 -11.73 0.28
C VAL A 115 -8.49 -11.98 0.16
N LEU A 116 -9.32 -11.23 0.89
CA LEU A 116 -10.78 -11.37 0.80
C LEU A 116 -11.30 -10.99 -0.59
N GLU A 117 -10.77 -9.92 -1.18
CA GLU A 117 -11.13 -9.51 -2.55
C GLU A 117 -10.68 -10.55 -3.58
N ALA A 118 -9.44 -11.06 -3.49
CA ALA A 118 -8.93 -12.09 -4.38
C ALA A 118 -9.76 -13.38 -4.28
N ALA A 119 -10.14 -13.81 -3.07
CA ALA A 119 -11.00 -14.98 -2.86
C ALA A 119 -12.44 -14.73 -3.37
N ARG A 120 -12.96 -13.51 -3.26
CA ARG A 120 -14.24 -13.12 -3.86
C ARG A 120 -14.21 -13.23 -5.39
N LEU A 121 -13.14 -12.71 -6.00
CA LEU A 121 -12.93 -12.81 -7.45
C LEU A 121 -12.72 -14.24 -7.92
N TYR A 122 -11.95 -15.05 -7.20
CA TYR A 122 -11.79 -16.47 -7.46
C TYR A 122 -13.15 -17.16 -7.62
N ARG A 123 -14.05 -16.95 -6.64
CA ARG A 123 -15.40 -17.54 -6.69
C ARG A 123 -16.27 -16.99 -7.83
N ARG A 124 -16.18 -15.69 -8.12
CA ARG A 124 -17.00 -15.01 -9.13
C ARG A 124 -16.54 -15.26 -10.57
N LEU A 125 -15.25 -15.47 -10.78
CA LEU A 125 -14.67 -15.66 -12.11
C LEU A 125 -14.45 -17.14 -12.48
N GLY A 126 -15.15 -18.05 -11.81
CA GLY A 126 -15.16 -19.46 -12.17
C GLY A 126 -13.91 -20.24 -11.76
N GLY A 127 -13.19 -19.81 -10.72
CA GLY A 127 -12.05 -20.54 -10.16
C GLY A 127 -10.74 -20.28 -10.90
N LEU A 128 -10.50 -19.07 -11.37
CA LEU A 128 -9.22 -18.66 -11.97
C LEU A 128 -8.07 -18.81 -10.98
N PRO A 129 -6.86 -19.19 -11.45
CA PRO A 129 -5.68 -19.25 -10.58
C PRO A 129 -5.40 -17.89 -9.91
N VAL A 130 -4.99 -17.94 -8.64
CA VAL A 130 -4.64 -16.78 -7.84
C VAL A 130 -3.14 -16.77 -7.62
N ILE A 131 -2.48 -15.70 -8.01
CA ILE A 131 -1.04 -15.50 -7.83
C ILE A 131 -0.83 -14.55 -6.67
N ALA A 132 -0.27 -15.04 -5.58
CA ALA A 132 0.14 -14.24 -4.42
C ALA A 132 1.57 -13.72 -4.64
N SER A 133 1.75 -12.40 -4.67
CA SER A 133 3.06 -11.78 -4.92
C SER A 133 3.53 -10.94 -3.73
N GLY A 134 4.74 -11.24 -3.25
CA GLY A 134 5.41 -10.51 -2.18
C GLY A 134 6.55 -11.30 -1.57
N GLY A 135 7.73 -10.72 -1.57
CA GLY A 135 8.95 -11.36 -1.06
C GLY A 135 9.17 -11.18 0.44
N TYR A 136 10.41 -11.33 0.85
CA TYR A 136 10.80 -11.14 2.24
C TYR A 136 10.82 -9.67 2.60
N GLN A 137 10.30 -9.33 3.78
CA GLN A 137 10.51 -8.00 4.35
C GLN A 137 11.99 -7.80 4.72
N GLU A 138 12.43 -6.54 4.79
CA GLU A 138 13.83 -6.17 5.08
C GLU A 138 14.39 -6.79 6.38
N SER A 139 13.55 -7.11 7.34
CA SER A 139 13.96 -7.76 8.58
C SER A 139 14.56 -9.16 8.36
N GLY A 140 14.33 -9.78 7.19
CA GLY A 140 14.83 -11.11 6.83
C GLY A 140 14.40 -12.25 7.76
N LEU A 141 13.64 -11.91 8.79
CA LEU A 141 13.15 -12.82 9.82
C LEU A 141 11.72 -13.21 9.46
N GLY A 142 11.53 -14.42 9.00
CA GLY A 142 10.19 -14.92 8.72
C GLY A 142 10.07 -15.63 7.37
N ALA A 143 8.86 -15.65 6.85
CA ALA A 143 8.49 -16.16 5.53
C ALA A 143 8.25 -14.99 4.56
N PRO A 144 8.30 -15.22 3.24
CA PRO A 144 7.88 -14.23 2.26
C PRO A 144 6.41 -13.88 2.46
N GLU A 145 6.03 -12.65 2.10
CA GLU A 145 4.64 -12.19 2.25
C GLU A 145 3.67 -13.00 1.39
N SER A 146 4.11 -13.49 0.23
CA SER A 146 3.34 -14.38 -0.63
C SER A 146 2.89 -15.66 0.08
N GLU A 147 3.75 -16.25 0.94
CA GLU A 147 3.41 -17.44 1.73
C GLU A 147 2.27 -17.14 2.73
N ALA A 148 2.35 -15.98 3.40
CA ALA A 148 1.29 -15.54 4.31
C ALA A 148 -0.05 -15.29 3.58
N LEU A 149 0.00 -14.66 2.39
CA LEU A 149 -1.18 -14.48 1.53
C LEU A 149 -1.74 -15.83 1.08
N ALA A 150 -0.87 -16.75 0.62
CA ALA A 150 -1.28 -18.08 0.14
C ALA A 150 -1.94 -18.90 1.26
N HIS A 151 -1.41 -18.79 2.48
CA HIS A 151 -2.02 -19.43 3.64
C HIS A 151 -3.42 -18.88 3.90
N ALA A 152 -3.56 -17.58 3.98
CA ALA A 152 -4.86 -16.94 4.20
C ALA A 152 -5.85 -17.19 3.06
N LEU A 153 -5.40 -17.25 1.80
CA LEU A 153 -6.25 -17.63 0.66
C LEU A 153 -6.81 -19.04 0.81
N ARG A 154 -6.00 -20.01 1.29
CA ARG A 154 -6.47 -21.38 1.59
C ARG A 154 -7.52 -21.36 2.70
N ASP A 155 -7.28 -20.62 3.77
CA ASP A 155 -8.19 -20.49 4.92
C ASP A 155 -9.55 -19.91 4.53
N VAL A 156 -9.59 -18.99 3.53
CA VAL A 156 -10.85 -18.43 3.01
C VAL A 156 -11.44 -19.23 1.84
N GLY A 157 -10.91 -20.44 1.55
CA GLY A 157 -11.50 -21.43 0.65
C GLY A 157 -11.01 -21.41 -0.79
N VAL A 158 -9.86 -20.81 -1.10
CA VAL A 158 -9.19 -20.98 -2.39
C VAL A 158 -8.39 -22.29 -2.36
N PRO A 159 -8.62 -23.26 -3.27
CA PRO A 159 -7.88 -24.51 -3.28
C PRO A 159 -6.38 -24.30 -3.48
N GLY A 160 -5.56 -25.03 -2.73
CA GLY A 160 -4.10 -24.84 -2.76
C GLY A 160 -3.46 -25.07 -4.15
N ASN A 161 -4.05 -25.94 -4.98
CA ASN A 161 -3.61 -26.16 -6.36
C ASN A 161 -3.99 -25.01 -7.33
N GLN A 162 -4.77 -24.03 -6.87
CA GLN A 162 -5.11 -22.82 -7.63
C GLN A 162 -4.33 -21.60 -7.12
N ILE A 163 -3.42 -21.77 -6.17
CA ILE A 163 -2.61 -20.69 -5.62
C ILE A 163 -1.17 -20.86 -6.08
N LEU A 164 -0.64 -19.81 -6.69
CA LEU A 164 0.75 -19.70 -7.08
C LEU A 164 1.41 -18.61 -6.23
N GLU A 165 2.68 -18.78 -5.91
CA GLU A 165 3.42 -17.85 -5.05
C GLU A 165 4.60 -17.23 -5.81
N GLU A 166 4.70 -15.91 -5.81
CA GLU A 166 5.89 -15.16 -6.21
C GLU A 166 6.52 -14.57 -4.96
N SER A 167 7.70 -15.06 -4.58
CA SER A 167 8.29 -14.87 -3.25
C SER A 167 9.59 -14.06 -3.25
N HIS A 168 9.98 -13.45 -4.37
CA HIS A 168 11.29 -12.79 -4.51
C HIS A 168 11.21 -11.26 -4.50
N SER A 169 10.07 -10.71 -4.86
CA SER A 169 9.89 -9.28 -5.08
C SER A 169 9.78 -8.51 -3.76
N GLN A 170 10.60 -7.48 -3.58
CA GLN A 170 10.61 -6.63 -2.38
C GLN A 170 9.86 -5.31 -2.56
N ASP A 171 9.50 -4.96 -3.78
CA ASP A 171 8.76 -3.75 -4.12
C ASP A 171 7.87 -3.97 -5.35
N THR A 172 6.98 -3.00 -5.64
CA THR A 172 6.02 -3.11 -6.74
C THR A 172 6.68 -3.19 -8.11
N ARG A 173 7.85 -2.59 -8.31
CA ARG A 173 8.60 -2.70 -9.55
C ARG A 173 9.09 -4.12 -9.78
N GLN A 174 9.65 -4.75 -8.75
CA GLN A 174 10.09 -6.13 -8.81
C GLN A 174 8.91 -7.09 -9.01
N GLN A 175 7.76 -6.84 -8.34
CA GLN A 175 6.53 -7.61 -8.57
C GLN A 175 6.09 -7.55 -10.03
N ALA A 176 6.04 -6.36 -10.63
CA ALA A 176 5.66 -6.20 -12.03
C ALA A 176 6.63 -6.91 -12.99
N LEU A 177 7.94 -6.83 -12.72
CA LEU A 177 8.97 -7.52 -13.51
C LEU A 177 8.87 -9.05 -13.36
N ALA A 178 8.65 -9.56 -12.15
CA ALA A 178 8.54 -11.00 -11.88
C ALA A 178 7.26 -11.61 -12.51
N MET A 179 6.16 -10.83 -12.56
CA MET A 179 4.93 -11.27 -13.21
C MET A 179 5.08 -11.51 -14.70
N GLY A 180 5.96 -10.77 -15.39
CA GLY A 180 6.14 -10.92 -16.84
C GLY A 180 6.44 -12.36 -17.27
N PRO A 181 7.58 -12.96 -16.85
CA PRO A 181 7.92 -14.35 -17.13
C PRO A 181 6.87 -15.34 -16.60
N LEU A 182 6.45 -15.19 -15.33
CA LEU A 182 5.51 -16.11 -14.69
C LEU A 182 4.19 -16.23 -15.45
N LEU A 183 3.60 -15.10 -15.86
CA LEU A 183 2.36 -15.07 -16.62
C LEU A 183 2.57 -15.64 -18.04
N SER A 184 3.72 -15.39 -18.67
CA SER A 184 4.03 -15.91 -19.99
C SER A 184 4.20 -17.42 -19.98
N ASP A 185 4.86 -17.99 -18.97
CA ASP A 185 5.05 -19.44 -18.81
C ASP A 185 3.70 -20.16 -18.58
N LEU A 186 2.74 -19.46 -17.99
CA LEU A 186 1.37 -19.97 -17.78
C LEU A 186 0.42 -19.68 -18.96
N GLY A 187 0.87 -18.97 -19.99
CA GLY A 187 0.03 -18.57 -21.11
C GLY A 187 -1.06 -17.55 -20.76
N ILE A 188 -0.82 -16.75 -19.69
CA ILE A 188 -1.75 -15.74 -19.18
C ILE A 188 -1.41 -14.38 -19.80
N GLU A 189 -2.34 -13.85 -20.58
CA GLU A 189 -2.21 -12.53 -21.21
C GLU A 189 -2.98 -11.45 -20.44
N ARG A 190 -4.16 -11.78 -19.91
CA ARG A 190 -5.03 -10.87 -19.16
C ARG A 190 -5.26 -11.37 -17.75
N PHE A 191 -5.13 -10.48 -16.79
CA PHE A 191 -5.33 -10.81 -15.38
C PHE A 191 -5.93 -9.64 -14.62
N VAL A 192 -6.56 -9.95 -13.48
CA VAL A 192 -7.05 -8.95 -12.55
C VAL A 192 -5.96 -8.68 -11.52
N LEU A 193 -5.62 -7.41 -11.32
CA LEU A 193 -4.67 -6.97 -10.29
C LEU A 193 -5.45 -6.49 -9.06
N VAL A 194 -5.16 -7.12 -7.92
CA VAL A 194 -5.78 -6.79 -6.64
C VAL A 194 -4.78 -6.10 -5.72
N THR A 195 -5.13 -4.88 -5.32
CA THR A 195 -4.39 -4.11 -4.31
C THR A 195 -5.33 -3.09 -3.63
N SER A 196 -4.81 -2.29 -2.70
CA SER A 196 -5.59 -1.22 -2.04
C SER A 196 -5.83 -0.03 -2.98
N PRO A 197 -6.91 0.78 -2.78
CA PRO A 197 -7.23 1.91 -3.65
C PRO A 197 -6.09 2.90 -3.83
N GLU A 198 -5.48 3.35 -2.73
CA GLU A 198 -4.37 4.31 -2.70
C GLU A 198 -3.11 3.80 -3.41
N HIS A 199 -2.95 2.46 -3.48
CA HIS A 199 -1.81 1.80 -4.11
C HIS A 199 -2.05 1.48 -5.60
N MET A 200 -3.31 1.42 -6.05
CA MET A 200 -3.68 0.94 -7.39
C MET A 200 -3.07 1.80 -8.50
N LEU A 201 -3.08 3.13 -8.34
CA LEU A 201 -2.52 4.04 -9.35
C LEU A 201 -1.05 3.72 -9.64
N ARG A 202 -0.22 3.56 -8.60
CA ARG A 202 1.20 3.22 -8.74
C ARG A 202 1.39 1.81 -9.30
N ALA A 203 0.60 0.85 -8.85
CA ALA A 203 0.67 -0.52 -9.34
C ALA A 203 0.38 -0.59 -10.84
N LEU A 204 -0.75 -0.05 -11.30
CA LEU A 204 -1.10 -0.03 -12.72
C LEU A 204 -0.04 0.65 -13.59
N ALA A 205 0.41 1.86 -13.21
CA ALA A 205 1.43 2.57 -13.97
C ALA A 205 2.75 1.80 -14.06
N THR A 206 3.11 1.06 -12.99
CA THR A 206 4.31 0.23 -12.96
C THR A 206 4.16 -1.03 -13.82
N PHE A 207 2.99 -1.69 -13.80
CA PHE A 207 2.73 -2.86 -14.63
C PHE A 207 2.67 -2.48 -16.11
N ARG A 208 2.08 -1.34 -16.46
CA ARG A 208 2.02 -0.84 -17.85
C ARG A 208 3.41 -0.53 -18.39
N GLU A 209 4.28 0.04 -17.59
CA GLU A 209 5.66 0.33 -17.99
C GLU A 209 6.44 -0.94 -18.35
N VAL A 210 6.14 -2.09 -17.76
CA VAL A 210 6.72 -3.39 -18.17
C VAL A 210 5.91 -4.10 -19.26
N GLY A 211 4.99 -3.41 -19.92
CA GLY A 211 4.20 -3.95 -21.03
C GLY A 211 3.03 -4.84 -20.61
N ARG A 212 2.55 -4.73 -19.38
CA ARG A 212 1.38 -5.46 -18.86
C ARG A 212 0.28 -4.47 -18.50
N ASP A 213 -0.93 -4.67 -19.02
CA ASP A 213 -2.10 -3.81 -18.72
C ASP A 213 -3.17 -4.63 -17.98
N PRO A 214 -3.07 -4.74 -16.64
CA PRO A 214 -4.00 -5.52 -15.85
C PRO A 214 -5.34 -4.82 -15.66
N ILE A 215 -6.37 -5.61 -15.38
CA ILE A 215 -7.68 -5.13 -14.97
C ILE A 215 -7.61 -4.81 -13.47
N ALA A 216 -7.95 -3.59 -13.07
CA ALA A 216 -7.92 -3.18 -11.67
C ALA A 216 -9.11 -3.75 -10.88
N SER A 217 -8.87 -4.25 -9.67
CA SER A 217 -9.89 -4.46 -8.65
C SER A 217 -9.35 -4.06 -7.29
N VAL A 218 -9.94 -3.06 -6.68
CA VAL A 218 -9.47 -2.55 -5.39
C VAL A 218 -10.06 -3.33 -4.22
N ALA A 219 -9.23 -3.55 -3.21
CA ALA A 219 -9.63 -4.13 -1.94
C ALA A 219 -9.86 -3.01 -0.93
N ARG A 220 -11.10 -2.62 -0.69
CA ARG A 220 -11.45 -1.59 0.29
C ARG A 220 -11.47 -2.16 1.71
N GLN A 221 -11.03 -1.38 2.68
CA GLN A 221 -11.08 -1.71 4.10
C GLN A 221 -12.26 -0.98 4.74
N GLY A 222 -13.19 -1.76 5.27
CA GLY A 222 -14.35 -1.22 5.96
C GLY A 222 -15.50 -0.80 5.04
N PRO A 223 -16.64 -0.37 5.64
CA PRO A 223 -17.76 0.18 4.89
C PRO A 223 -17.31 1.46 4.18
N GLU A 224 -17.80 1.64 2.95
CA GLU A 224 -17.72 2.93 2.26
C GLU A 224 -18.33 3.99 3.18
N ASP A 225 -17.67 5.13 3.29
CA ASP A 225 -17.90 6.21 4.22
C ASP A 225 -19.39 6.37 4.61
N GLU A 226 -19.73 6.05 5.86
CA GLU A 226 -20.83 6.74 6.51
C GLU A 226 -20.50 8.22 6.42
N GLU A 227 -21.39 9.01 5.81
CA GLU A 227 -21.22 10.46 5.65
C GLU A 227 -20.87 11.08 7.01
N THR A 228 -19.56 11.25 7.24
CA THR A 228 -19.09 11.87 8.48
C THR A 228 -19.63 13.29 8.51
N PRO A 229 -20.43 13.66 9.53
CA PRO A 229 -20.99 15.01 9.60
C PRO A 229 -19.90 16.06 9.40
N ALA A 230 -20.16 17.08 8.59
CA ALA A 230 -19.15 18.06 8.17
C ALA A 230 -18.35 18.67 9.34
N VAL A 231 -18.99 18.83 10.50
CA VAL A 231 -18.33 19.34 11.72
C VAL A 231 -17.33 18.32 12.28
N VAL A 232 -17.68 17.03 12.28
CA VAL A 232 -16.78 15.94 12.73
C VAL A 232 -15.62 15.78 11.76
N GLY A 233 -15.87 16.01 10.48
CA GLY A 233 -14.84 16.00 9.43
C GLY A 233 -13.74 17.06 9.57
N LEU A 234 -13.92 18.06 10.45
CA LEU A 234 -12.93 19.11 10.74
C LEU A 234 -12.21 18.91 12.09
N LEU A 235 -12.62 17.93 12.88
CA LEU A 235 -11.94 17.64 14.15
C LEU A 235 -10.77 16.68 13.93
N PRO A 236 -9.59 16.95 14.55
CA PRO A 236 -8.43 16.07 14.44
C PRO A 236 -8.71 14.68 15.02
N GLY A 237 -8.26 13.65 14.29
CA GLY A 237 -8.39 12.25 14.69
C GLY A 237 -7.14 11.44 14.33
N GLU A 238 -6.88 10.39 15.09
CA GLU A 238 -5.73 9.50 14.87
C GLU A 238 -5.85 8.74 13.53
N SER A 239 -7.04 8.27 13.19
CA SER A 239 -7.33 7.59 11.92
C SER A 239 -7.02 8.48 10.71
N ALA A 240 -7.45 9.74 10.74
CA ALA A 240 -7.17 10.70 9.68
C ALA A 240 -5.67 10.99 9.53
N LEU A 241 -4.93 11.07 10.64
CA LEU A 241 -3.48 11.21 10.59
C LEU A 241 -2.81 9.97 9.97
N ALA A 242 -3.29 8.77 10.29
CA ALA A 242 -2.78 7.53 9.72
C ALA A 242 -3.01 7.46 8.20
N VAL A 243 -4.22 7.80 7.74
CA VAL A 243 -4.59 7.89 6.31
C VAL A 243 -3.73 8.95 5.60
N SER A 244 -3.62 10.16 6.15
CA SER A 244 -2.77 11.21 5.57
C SER A 244 -1.33 10.77 5.43
N ARG A 245 -0.77 10.10 6.45
CA ARG A 245 0.59 9.55 6.41
C ARG A 245 0.76 8.49 5.32
N SER A 246 -0.20 7.57 5.19
CA SER A 246 -0.19 6.55 4.14
C SER A 246 -0.24 7.19 2.76
N SER A 247 -1.13 8.15 2.56
CA SER A 247 -1.25 8.89 1.29
C SER A 247 0.05 9.64 0.95
N PHE A 248 0.68 10.32 1.91
CA PHE A 248 1.98 10.96 1.68
C PHE A 248 3.06 9.96 1.28
N ARG A 249 3.09 8.78 1.89
CA ARG A 249 4.01 7.72 1.49
C ARG A 249 3.81 7.30 0.04
N GLU A 250 2.57 7.17 -0.40
CA GLU A 250 2.27 6.81 -1.79
C GLU A 250 2.63 7.95 -2.77
N TYR A 251 2.37 9.22 -2.45
CA TYR A 251 2.83 10.36 -3.26
C TYR A 251 4.34 10.40 -3.39
N MET A 252 5.08 10.15 -2.31
CA MET A 252 6.55 10.07 -2.35
C MET A 252 7.02 8.87 -3.17
N ALA A 253 6.33 7.74 -3.08
CA ALA A 253 6.64 6.57 -3.89
C ALA A 253 6.38 6.83 -5.38
N LEU A 254 5.26 7.46 -5.74
CA LEU A 254 4.96 7.88 -7.13
C LEU A 254 6.03 8.81 -7.67
N LEU A 255 6.43 9.84 -6.90
CA LEU A 255 7.50 10.75 -7.29
C LEU A 255 8.82 10.02 -7.50
N TYR A 256 9.19 9.11 -6.59
CA TYR A 256 10.41 8.30 -6.72
C TYR A 256 10.36 7.42 -7.97
N TYR A 257 9.26 6.71 -8.21
CA TYR A 257 9.09 5.86 -9.40
C TYR A 257 9.11 6.67 -10.69
N TRP A 258 8.49 7.85 -10.67
CA TRP A 258 8.54 8.78 -11.81
C TRP A 258 9.97 9.22 -12.14
N THR A 259 10.76 9.61 -11.14
CA THR A 259 12.17 10.01 -11.35
C THR A 259 13.04 8.88 -11.87
N ARG A 260 12.61 7.62 -11.68
CA ARG A 260 13.29 6.41 -12.18
C ARG A 260 12.80 5.99 -13.58
N GLY A 261 11.76 6.60 -14.11
CA GLY A 261 11.13 6.17 -15.36
C GLY A 261 10.39 4.84 -15.25
N TRP A 262 9.89 4.50 -14.06
CA TRP A 262 9.20 3.24 -13.76
C TRP A 262 7.68 3.34 -13.81
N LEU A 263 7.16 4.46 -14.30
CA LEU A 263 5.73 4.70 -14.45
C LEU A 263 5.40 5.04 -15.90
N GLU A 264 4.48 4.30 -16.49
CA GLU A 264 3.79 4.75 -17.70
C GLU A 264 2.57 5.57 -17.30
N VAL A 265 2.61 6.87 -17.56
CA VAL A 265 1.50 7.80 -17.32
C VAL A 265 0.74 7.95 -18.64
N ARG A 266 -0.45 7.36 -18.72
CA ARG A 266 -1.42 7.55 -19.79
C ARG A 266 -2.60 8.37 -19.30
#